data_ead1776b2cfdb22067820954c1e6677f
#
_entry.id   ead1776b2cfdb22067820954c1e6677f
#
_cell.length_a   1.000
_cell.length_b   1.000
_cell.length_c   1.000
_cell.angle_alpha   90.00
_cell.angle_beta   90.00
_cell.angle_gamma   90.00
#
_symmetry.space_group_name_H-M   'P 1'
#
loop_
_entity.id
_entity.type
_entity.pdbx_description
1 polymer ?
#
loop_
_entity_poly.entity_id
_entity_poly.type
_entity_poly.pdbx_seq_one_letter_code
_entity_poly.pdbx_strand_id
1 'polypeptide(L)'
;MLIWLVTPLICTIFLRSFGGDSWKEAGFSINFKHNKKLYLVSFLVYPLVTMIVIFLGLMTQGIRVTNVKVEFTAYLGILLTQIGTQFIKNIFEESVWRAYLTNQLIKLKLSDLKLYLLVGFIWWIWHLPYIMKFLSEREIQNTLPVGRFTFFLIGMITVACWTVMYTEIFRITKSVWPLVIMYNIIRKGELTK
;
A
#
# COMPACT_ATOMS: atom_id res chain seq x y z
N MET A 1 15.63 -9.34 -8.92
CA MET A 1 14.56 -8.77 -8.06
C MET A 1 14.63 -7.26 -7.93
N LEU A 2 15.77 -6.68 -7.52
CA LEU A 2 15.89 -5.23 -7.28
C LEU A 2 15.58 -4.37 -8.51
N ILE A 3 16.11 -4.73 -9.67
CA ILE A 3 15.89 -3.98 -10.93
C ILE A 3 14.41 -3.89 -11.24
N TRP A 4 13.68 -5.01 -11.18
CA TRP A 4 12.24 -5.02 -11.43
C TRP A 4 11.48 -4.12 -10.44
N LEU A 5 11.89 -4.11 -9.15
CA LEU A 5 11.24 -3.30 -8.11
C LEU A 5 11.38 -1.80 -8.38
N VAL A 6 12.53 -1.35 -8.88
CA VAL A 6 12.82 0.07 -9.11
C VAL A 6 12.51 0.56 -10.53
N THR A 7 12.24 -0.35 -11.48
CA THR A 7 11.97 0.01 -12.88
C THR A 7 10.84 1.02 -13.04
N PRO A 8 9.66 0.89 -12.41
CA PRO A 8 8.60 1.89 -12.55
C PRO A 8 9.01 3.28 -12.05
N LEU A 9 9.82 3.33 -10.98
CA LEU A 9 10.36 4.60 -10.47
C LEU A 9 11.33 5.22 -11.46
N ILE A 10 12.25 4.44 -12.02
CA ILE A 10 13.21 4.90 -13.04
C ILE A 10 12.47 5.45 -14.25
N CYS A 11 11.46 4.71 -14.75
CA CYS A 11 10.60 5.18 -15.85
C CYS A 11 9.91 6.51 -15.50
N THR A 12 9.35 6.62 -14.30
CA THR A 12 8.69 7.85 -13.84
C THR A 12 9.68 9.02 -13.79
N ILE A 13 10.87 8.84 -13.26
CA ILE A 13 11.93 9.86 -13.21
C ILE A 13 12.31 10.29 -14.63
N PHE A 14 12.52 9.31 -15.52
CA PHE A 14 12.89 9.60 -16.91
C PHE A 14 11.80 10.39 -17.64
N LEU A 15 10.54 9.98 -17.53
CA LEU A 15 9.42 10.66 -18.18
C LEU A 15 9.21 12.08 -17.63
N ARG A 16 9.39 12.29 -16.32
CA ARG A 16 9.33 13.64 -15.72
C ARG A 16 10.49 14.53 -16.11
N SER A 17 11.68 13.97 -16.30
CA SER A 17 12.89 14.73 -16.60
C SER A 17 13.08 15.02 -18.10
N PHE A 18 12.67 14.08 -18.95
CA PHE A 18 12.95 14.12 -20.40
C PHE A 18 11.71 13.95 -21.27
N GLY A 19 10.62 13.37 -20.75
CA GLY A 19 9.37 13.13 -21.49
C GLY A 19 8.39 14.32 -21.52
N GLY A 20 8.77 15.47 -20.93
CA GLY A 20 7.90 16.65 -20.88
C GLY A 20 6.92 16.69 -19.70
N ASP A 21 6.90 15.68 -18.86
CA ASP A 21 6.05 15.66 -17.66
C ASP A 21 6.67 16.50 -16.53
N SER A 22 5.86 17.32 -15.89
CA SER A 22 6.36 18.26 -14.88
C SER A 22 6.63 17.62 -13.52
N TRP A 23 7.73 18.03 -12.88
CA TRP A 23 8.00 17.73 -11.46
C TRP A 23 7.10 18.49 -10.48
N LYS A 24 6.42 19.57 -10.95
CA LYS A 24 5.46 20.34 -10.13
C LYS A 24 4.30 19.48 -9.63
N GLU A 25 3.93 18.46 -10.39
CA GLU A 25 2.84 17.53 -10.04
C GLU A 25 3.36 16.23 -9.39
N ALA A 26 4.60 16.21 -8.90
CA ALA A 26 5.20 15.03 -8.29
C ALA A 26 4.62 14.63 -6.91
N GLY A 27 3.72 15.46 -6.36
CA GLY A 27 2.99 15.14 -5.14
C GLY A 27 3.81 15.23 -3.85
N PHE A 28 5.02 15.78 -3.88
CA PHE A 28 5.88 15.88 -2.69
C PHE A 28 5.54 17.07 -1.76
N SER A 29 4.65 17.95 -2.16
CA SER A 29 4.15 19.01 -1.30
C SER A 29 3.33 18.43 -0.15
N ILE A 30 3.62 18.83 1.09
CA ILE A 30 2.97 18.24 2.27
C ILE A 30 1.49 18.63 2.35
N ASN A 31 1.12 19.85 1.97
CA ASN A 31 -0.25 20.38 1.94
C ASN A 31 -1.05 20.13 3.24
N PHE A 32 -0.38 20.06 4.40
CA PHE A 32 -0.96 19.65 5.67
C PHE A 32 -2.04 20.60 6.19
N LYS A 33 -1.83 21.94 6.05
CA LYS A 33 -2.70 22.96 6.64
C LYS A 33 -4.18 22.79 6.24
N HIS A 34 -4.44 22.46 4.97
CA HIS A 34 -5.80 22.31 4.44
C HIS A 34 -6.34 20.87 4.55
N ASN A 35 -5.49 19.89 4.87
CA ASN A 35 -5.80 18.47 4.81
C ASN A 35 -5.61 17.73 6.15
N LYS A 36 -5.60 18.44 7.28
CA LYS A 36 -5.35 17.86 8.62
C LYS A 36 -6.19 16.62 8.92
N LYS A 37 -7.50 16.65 8.56
CA LYS A 37 -8.41 15.53 8.78
C LYS A 37 -7.99 14.30 7.98
N LEU A 38 -7.58 14.48 6.72
CA LEU A 38 -7.14 13.36 5.88
C LEU A 38 -5.82 12.77 6.37
N TYR A 39 -4.89 13.58 6.84
CA TYR A 39 -3.68 13.09 7.50
C TYR A 39 -3.98 12.28 8.76
N LEU A 40 -4.93 12.75 9.58
CA LEU A 40 -5.38 12.02 10.75
C LEU A 40 -6.06 10.69 10.36
N VAL A 41 -6.93 10.70 9.36
CA VAL A 41 -7.54 9.47 8.83
C VAL A 41 -6.47 8.52 8.32
N SER A 42 -5.50 8.99 7.54
CA SER A 42 -4.39 8.19 7.03
C SER A 42 -3.54 7.57 8.15
N PHE A 43 -3.37 8.27 9.24
CA PHE A 43 -2.66 7.75 10.41
C PHE A 43 -3.48 6.71 11.18
N LEU A 44 -4.79 6.89 11.29
CA LEU A 44 -5.64 6.07 12.17
C LEU A 44 -6.28 4.86 11.47
N VAL A 45 -6.47 4.88 10.15
CA VAL A 45 -7.27 3.85 9.44
C VAL A 45 -6.75 2.43 9.70
N TYR A 46 -5.45 2.20 9.57
CA TYR A 46 -4.91 0.86 9.78
C TYR A 46 -4.82 0.43 11.24
N PRO A 47 -4.40 1.26 12.20
CA PRO A 47 -4.54 0.93 13.61
C PRO A 47 -5.98 0.54 13.97
N LEU A 48 -6.98 1.27 13.50
CA LEU A 48 -8.38 0.96 13.77
C LEU A 48 -8.80 -0.36 13.14
N VAL A 49 -8.47 -0.59 11.87
CA VAL A 49 -8.74 -1.88 11.20
C VAL A 49 -8.05 -3.03 11.92
N THR A 50 -6.79 -2.86 12.32
CA THR A 50 -6.04 -3.88 13.07
C THR A 50 -6.72 -4.19 14.40
N MET A 51 -7.14 -3.17 15.15
CA MET A 51 -7.87 -3.35 16.42
C MET A 51 -9.19 -4.11 16.20
N ILE A 52 -9.95 -3.77 15.15
CA ILE A 52 -11.19 -4.48 14.82
C ILE A 52 -10.92 -5.94 14.48
N VAL A 53 -9.89 -6.23 13.67
CA VAL A 53 -9.52 -7.60 13.30
C VAL A 53 -9.09 -8.41 14.53
N ILE A 54 -8.27 -7.84 15.41
CA ILE A 54 -7.86 -8.49 16.66
C ILE A 54 -9.09 -8.76 17.54
N PHE A 55 -9.96 -7.77 17.71
CA PHE A 55 -11.17 -7.91 18.53
C PHE A 55 -12.08 -9.03 18.01
N LEU A 56 -12.35 -9.05 16.70
CA LEU A 56 -13.14 -10.10 16.06
C LEU A 56 -12.45 -11.48 16.18
N GLY A 57 -11.14 -11.53 15.99
CA GLY A 57 -10.36 -12.76 16.13
C GLY A 57 -10.38 -13.34 17.55
N LEU A 58 -10.36 -12.47 18.56
CA LEU A 58 -10.53 -12.89 19.97
C LEU A 58 -11.95 -13.38 20.25
N MET A 59 -12.95 -12.67 19.76
CA MET A 59 -14.36 -13.06 19.94
C MET A 59 -14.70 -14.40 19.29
N THR A 60 -14.14 -14.66 18.11
CA THR A 60 -14.34 -15.91 17.38
C THR A 60 -13.40 -17.04 17.80
N GLN A 61 -12.56 -16.81 18.82
CA GLN A 61 -11.49 -17.72 19.25
C GLN A 61 -10.49 -18.11 18.15
N GLY A 62 -10.47 -17.37 17.06
CA GLY A 62 -9.50 -17.51 15.96
C GLY A 62 -8.11 -16.99 16.32
N ILE A 63 -8.02 -16.13 17.34
CA ILE A 63 -6.75 -15.61 17.89
C ILE A 63 -6.71 -15.94 19.40
N ARG A 64 -5.56 -16.41 19.88
CA ARG A 64 -5.29 -16.61 21.31
C ARG A 64 -4.07 -15.77 21.70
N VAL A 65 -4.21 -14.93 22.71
CA VAL A 65 -3.10 -14.17 23.27
C VAL A 65 -2.52 -14.96 24.42
N THR A 66 -1.28 -15.41 24.29
CA THR A 66 -0.60 -16.24 25.30
C THR A 66 0.17 -15.39 26.30
N ASN A 67 0.85 -14.34 25.84
CA ASN A 67 1.60 -13.43 26.71
C ASN A 67 1.64 -12.01 26.08
N VAL A 68 0.76 -11.13 26.54
CA VAL A 68 0.62 -9.76 26.02
C VAL A 68 1.94 -8.97 26.01
N LYS A 69 2.75 -9.11 27.09
CA LYS A 69 4.00 -8.35 27.21
C LYS A 69 5.04 -8.80 26.19
N VAL A 70 5.21 -10.10 26.02
CA VAL A 70 6.17 -10.67 25.05
C VAL A 70 5.76 -10.35 23.64
N GLU A 71 4.49 -10.56 23.30
CA GLU A 71 3.95 -10.30 21.96
C GLU A 71 4.01 -8.81 21.61
N PHE A 72 3.69 -7.92 22.55
CA PHE A 72 3.77 -6.47 22.34
C PHE A 72 5.23 -6.01 22.15
N THR A 73 6.17 -6.52 22.92
CA THR A 73 7.60 -6.18 22.77
C THR A 73 8.15 -6.66 21.44
N ALA A 74 7.81 -7.89 21.03
CA ALA A 74 8.17 -8.42 19.71
C ALA A 74 7.58 -7.57 18.58
N TYR A 75 6.30 -7.20 18.70
CA TYR A 75 5.62 -6.33 17.75
C TYR A 75 6.33 -4.96 17.61
N LEU A 76 6.65 -4.30 18.74
CA LEU A 76 7.38 -3.04 18.71
C LEU A 76 8.76 -3.17 18.07
N GLY A 77 9.51 -4.22 18.39
CA GLY A 77 10.82 -4.47 17.80
C GLY A 77 10.76 -4.55 16.29
N ILE A 78 9.80 -5.29 15.78
CA ILE A 78 9.62 -5.45 14.34
C ILE A 78 9.08 -4.15 13.70
N LEU A 79 8.15 -3.44 14.34
CA LEU A 79 7.67 -2.14 13.86
C LEU A 79 8.84 -1.16 13.69
N LEU A 80 9.70 -1.04 14.69
CA LEU A 80 10.84 -0.13 14.66
C LEU A 80 11.87 -0.49 13.58
N THR A 81 12.15 -1.78 13.38
CA THR A 81 13.10 -2.24 12.35
C THR A 81 12.57 -2.09 10.94
N GLN A 82 11.26 -2.19 10.74
CA GLN A 82 10.63 -2.11 9.43
C GLN A 82 10.27 -0.67 9.01
N ILE A 83 10.14 0.25 9.96
CA ILE A 83 9.60 1.59 9.68
C ILE A 83 10.40 2.33 8.60
N GLY A 84 11.73 2.26 8.67
CA GLY A 84 12.62 2.95 7.72
C GLY A 84 12.54 2.37 6.30
N THR A 85 12.60 1.05 6.18
CA THR A 85 12.54 0.36 4.88
C THR A 85 11.18 0.51 4.22
N GLN A 86 10.10 0.38 4.98
CA GLN A 86 8.75 0.58 4.48
C GLN A 86 8.50 2.03 4.08
N PHE A 87 9.01 2.99 4.84
CA PHE A 87 8.88 4.41 4.53
C PHE A 87 9.49 4.74 3.17
N ILE A 88 10.75 4.32 2.93
CA ILE A 88 11.43 4.54 1.64
C ILE A 88 10.70 3.83 0.50
N LYS A 89 10.33 2.55 0.70
CA LYS A 89 9.57 1.77 -0.28
C LYS A 89 8.27 2.46 -0.65
N ASN A 90 7.51 2.93 0.34
CA ASN A 90 6.21 3.53 0.13
C ASN A 90 6.31 4.90 -0.56
N ILE A 91 7.34 5.71 -0.28
CA ILE A 91 7.59 6.93 -1.06
C ILE A 91 7.75 6.58 -2.54
N PHE A 92 8.52 5.54 -2.87
CA PHE A 92 8.75 5.12 -4.25
C PHE A 92 7.47 4.63 -4.91
N GLU A 93 6.72 3.76 -4.25
CA GLU A 93 5.47 3.24 -4.79
C GLU A 93 4.43 4.35 -4.99
N GLU A 94 4.20 5.20 -4.00
CA GLU A 94 3.19 6.26 -4.10
C GLU A 94 3.58 7.34 -5.12
N SER A 95 4.88 7.58 -5.31
CA SER A 95 5.38 8.48 -6.36
C SER A 95 5.06 7.96 -7.77
N VAL A 96 5.08 6.63 -7.96
CA VAL A 96 4.77 5.99 -9.24
C VAL A 96 3.25 5.86 -9.43
N TRP A 97 2.58 5.19 -8.50
CA TRP A 97 1.19 4.76 -8.70
C TRP A 97 0.20 5.90 -8.53
N ARG A 98 0.42 6.79 -7.57
CA ARG A 98 -0.49 7.92 -7.29
C ARG A 98 -0.01 9.21 -7.92
N ALA A 99 1.20 9.64 -7.61
CA ALA A 99 1.67 10.93 -8.11
C ALA A 99 1.93 10.94 -9.63
N TYR A 100 2.30 9.82 -10.24
CA TYR A 100 2.52 9.76 -11.68
C TYR A 100 1.36 9.12 -12.42
N LEU A 101 1.14 7.81 -12.30
CA LEU A 101 0.14 7.08 -13.08
C LEU A 101 -1.27 7.67 -12.90
N THR A 102 -1.72 7.87 -11.66
CA THR A 102 -3.04 8.45 -11.40
C THR A 102 -3.19 9.83 -12.01
N ASN A 103 -2.18 10.71 -11.89
CA ASN A 103 -2.23 12.04 -12.51
C ASN A 103 -2.33 11.99 -14.03
N GLN A 104 -1.59 11.09 -14.68
CA GLN A 104 -1.68 10.95 -16.14
C GLN A 104 -3.05 10.43 -16.58
N LEU A 105 -3.61 9.46 -15.85
CA LEU A 105 -4.94 8.93 -16.16
C LEU A 105 -6.07 9.95 -15.90
N ILE A 106 -5.93 10.82 -14.90
CA ILE A 106 -6.89 11.93 -14.65
C ILE A 106 -6.95 12.88 -15.86
N LYS A 107 -5.82 13.16 -16.52
CA LYS A 107 -5.77 14.02 -17.72
C LYS A 107 -6.62 13.47 -18.87
N LEU A 108 -6.86 12.15 -18.89
CA LEU A 108 -7.71 11.49 -19.89
C LEU A 108 -9.21 11.65 -19.62
N LYS A 109 -9.60 12.33 -18.52
CA LYS A 109 -11.01 12.59 -18.15
C LYS A 109 -11.86 11.32 -18.05
N LEU A 110 -11.26 10.22 -17.59
CA LEU A 110 -11.97 8.96 -17.37
C LEU A 110 -12.99 9.11 -16.24
N SER A 111 -14.05 8.28 -16.28
CA SER A 111 -14.92 8.15 -15.11
C SER A 111 -14.17 7.58 -13.91
N ASP A 112 -14.60 7.93 -12.70
CA ASP A 112 -13.92 7.50 -11.47
C ASP A 112 -13.75 5.99 -11.39
N LEU A 113 -14.79 5.22 -11.73
CA LEU A 113 -14.70 3.76 -11.75
C LEU A 113 -13.61 3.24 -12.70
N LYS A 114 -13.53 3.81 -13.93
CA LYS A 114 -12.48 3.42 -14.89
C LYS A 114 -11.10 3.78 -14.37
N LEU A 115 -10.96 4.96 -13.74
CA LEU A 115 -9.70 5.39 -13.13
C LEU A 115 -9.25 4.41 -12.06
N TYR A 116 -10.12 4.04 -11.10
CA TYR A 116 -9.77 3.13 -10.02
C TYR A 116 -9.40 1.74 -10.54
N LEU A 117 -10.20 1.21 -11.49
CA LEU A 117 -9.94 -0.09 -12.07
C LEU A 117 -8.61 -0.14 -12.83
N LEU A 118 -8.30 0.90 -13.63
CA LEU A 118 -7.04 0.96 -14.37
C LEU A 118 -5.83 1.10 -13.44
N VAL A 119 -5.88 2.03 -12.48
CA VAL A 119 -4.78 2.20 -11.52
C VAL A 119 -4.58 0.91 -10.71
N GLY A 120 -5.68 0.32 -10.19
CA GLY A 120 -5.62 -0.91 -9.42
C GLY A 120 -5.11 -2.09 -10.23
N PHE A 121 -5.58 -2.25 -11.47
CA PHE A 121 -5.14 -3.31 -12.36
C PHE A 121 -3.65 -3.20 -12.72
N ILE A 122 -3.19 -2.02 -13.14
CA ILE A 122 -1.78 -1.80 -13.51
C ILE A 122 -0.87 -2.03 -12.30
N TRP A 123 -1.26 -1.50 -11.13
CA TRP A 123 -0.52 -1.70 -9.90
C TRP A 123 -0.48 -3.17 -9.48
N TRP A 124 -1.60 -3.89 -9.60
CA TRP A 124 -1.65 -5.30 -9.22
C TRP A 124 -0.93 -6.21 -10.21
N ILE A 125 -1.09 -6.01 -11.52
CA ILE A 125 -0.42 -6.83 -12.52
C ILE A 125 1.12 -6.72 -12.41
N TRP A 126 1.61 -5.58 -11.96
CA TRP A 126 3.02 -5.40 -11.66
C TRP A 126 3.50 -6.34 -10.54
N HIS A 127 2.64 -6.80 -9.62
CA HIS A 127 2.99 -7.79 -8.61
C HIS A 127 3.02 -9.23 -9.14
N LEU A 128 2.51 -9.49 -10.35
CA LEU A 128 2.42 -10.84 -10.90
C LEU A 128 3.77 -11.59 -10.88
N PRO A 129 4.90 -11.04 -11.40
CA PRO A 129 6.19 -11.73 -11.36
C PRO A 129 6.65 -12.03 -9.93
N TYR A 130 6.41 -11.10 -8.99
CA TYR A 130 6.74 -11.30 -7.59
C TYR A 130 5.96 -12.47 -7.00
N ILE A 131 4.65 -12.50 -7.17
CA ILE A 131 3.79 -13.55 -6.63
C ILE A 131 4.09 -14.90 -7.28
N MET A 132 4.33 -14.93 -8.60
CA MET A 132 4.53 -16.18 -9.33
C MET A 132 5.92 -16.77 -9.14
N LYS A 133 6.97 -15.96 -8.92
CA LYS A 133 8.36 -16.42 -8.91
C LYS A 133 9.09 -16.28 -7.58
N PHE A 134 8.78 -15.22 -6.80
CA PHE A 134 9.59 -14.87 -5.63
C PHE A 134 8.88 -15.14 -4.31
N LEU A 135 7.55 -15.06 -4.26
CA LEU A 135 6.79 -15.35 -3.06
C LEU A 135 6.77 -16.86 -2.82
N SER A 136 7.19 -17.30 -1.63
CA SER A 136 7.23 -18.74 -1.29
C SER A 136 5.81 -19.28 -1.07
N GLU A 137 5.62 -20.58 -1.35
CA GLU A 137 4.33 -21.27 -1.06
C GLU A 137 3.98 -21.17 0.42
N ARG A 138 4.98 -21.24 1.29
CA ARG A 138 4.79 -21.11 2.75
C ARG A 138 4.21 -19.74 3.12
N GLU A 139 4.70 -18.66 2.52
CA GLU A 139 4.16 -17.31 2.76
C GLU A 139 2.73 -17.16 2.25
N ILE A 140 2.41 -17.76 1.10
CA ILE A 140 1.05 -17.80 0.57
C ILE A 140 0.13 -18.52 1.55
N GLN A 141 0.48 -19.75 1.94
CA GLN A 141 -0.31 -20.58 2.84
C GLN A 141 -0.48 -19.97 4.23
N ASN A 142 0.55 -19.26 4.74
CA ASN A 142 0.46 -18.55 6.01
C ASN A 142 -0.45 -17.30 5.94
N THR A 143 -0.56 -16.69 4.77
CA THR A 143 -1.40 -15.50 4.58
C THR A 143 -2.84 -15.89 4.27
N LEU A 144 -3.03 -16.82 3.35
CA LEU A 144 -4.32 -17.35 2.92
C LEU A 144 -4.11 -18.79 2.43
N PRO A 145 -4.81 -19.80 2.98
CA PRO A 145 -4.58 -21.20 2.64
C PRO A 145 -5.22 -21.58 1.29
N VAL A 146 -4.72 -20.96 0.22
CA VAL A 146 -5.19 -21.17 -1.17
C VAL A 146 -4.01 -21.32 -2.12
N GLY A 147 -4.26 -21.84 -3.31
CA GLY A 147 -3.24 -21.93 -4.35
C GLY A 147 -2.78 -20.55 -4.84
N ARG A 148 -1.55 -20.47 -5.34
CA ARG A 148 -0.87 -19.24 -5.81
C ARG A 148 -1.71 -18.40 -6.77
N PHE A 149 -2.34 -19.04 -7.75
CA PHE A 149 -3.18 -18.34 -8.71
C PHE A 149 -4.44 -17.74 -8.06
N THR A 150 -5.09 -18.50 -7.18
CA THR A 150 -6.24 -18.01 -6.39
C THR A 150 -5.84 -16.88 -5.48
N PHE A 151 -4.67 -16.97 -4.84
CA PHE A 151 -4.09 -15.88 -4.03
C PHE A 151 -3.91 -14.61 -4.87
N PHE A 152 -3.41 -14.74 -6.11
CA PHE A 152 -3.28 -13.62 -7.02
C PHE A 152 -4.64 -13.01 -7.38
N LEU A 153 -5.66 -13.81 -7.69
CA LEU A 153 -7.00 -13.29 -8.03
C LEU A 153 -7.67 -12.57 -6.85
N ILE A 154 -7.59 -13.13 -5.66
CA ILE A 154 -8.13 -12.49 -4.44
C ILE A 154 -7.41 -11.18 -4.15
N GLY A 155 -6.09 -11.17 -4.28
CA GLY A 155 -5.29 -9.96 -4.11
C GLY A 155 -5.65 -8.86 -5.10
N MET A 156 -6.03 -9.19 -6.35
CA MET A 156 -6.48 -8.22 -7.34
C MET A 156 -7.73 -7.47 -6.89
N ILE A 157 -8.71 -8.18 -6.33
CA ILE A 157 -9.93 -7.57 -5.78
C ILE A 157 -9.59 -6.67 -4.59
N THR A 158 -8.73 -7.15 -3.69
CA THR A 158 -8.29 -6.39 -2.51
C THR A 158 -7.59 -5.09 -2.91
N VAL A 159 -6.66 -5.14 -3.87
CA VAL A 159 -5.94 -3.96 -4.35
C VAL A 159 -6.86 -3.01 -5.10
N ALA A 160 -7.85 -3.51 -5.84
CA ALA A 160 -8.86 -2.66 -6.49
C ALA A 160 -9.65 -1.85 -5.45
N CYS A 161 -10.09 -2.48 -4.35
CA CYS A 161 -10.76 -1.78 -3.25
C CYS A 161 -9.85 -0.72 -2.59
N TRP A 162 -8.59 -1.07 -2.32
CA TRP A 162 -7.64 -0.12 -1.72
C TRP A 162 -7.35 1.05 -2.65
N THR A 163 -7.29 0.81 -3.95
CA THR A 163 -6.99 1.85 -4.94
C THR A 163 -7.99 3.00 -4.88
N VAL A 164 -9.26 2.75 -4.58
CA VAL A 164 -10.26 3.82 -4.41
C VAL A 164 -9.82 4.79 -3.32
N MET A 165 -9.56 4.28 -2.13
CA MET A 165 -9.16 5.10 -0.97
C MET A 165 -7.86 5.86 -1.24
N TYR A 166 -6.83 5.18 -1.76
CA TYR A 166 -5.54 5.79 -2.04
C TYR A 166 -5.63 6.87 -3.12
N THR A 167 -6.38 6.59 -4.20
CA THR A 167 -6.57 7.55 -5.29
C THR A 167 -7.31 8.79 -4.81
N GLU A 168 -8.37 8.64 -4.00
CA GLU A 168 -9.13 9.79 -3.51
C GLU A 168 -8.35 10.64 -2.52
N ILE A 169 -7.64 10.03 -1.58
CA ILE A 169 -6.77 10.78 -0.68
C ILE A 169 -5.74 11.58 -1.47
N PHE A 170 -5.12 10.98 -2.50
CA PHE A 170 -4.18 11.68 -3.37
C PHE A 170 -4.87 12.80 -4.17
N ARG A 171 -6.03 12.55 -4.76
CA ARG A 171 -6.77 13.55 -5.54
C ARG A 171 -7.12 14.80 -4.72
N ILE A 172 -7.50 14.60 -3.47
CA ILE A 172 -7.89 15.70 -2.56
C ILE A 172 -6.65 16.42 -2.04
N THR A 173 -5.66 15.69 -1.56
CA THR A 173 -4.49 16.28 -0.90
C THR A 173 -3.43 16.77 -1.86
N LYS A 174 -3.39 16.23 -3.08
CA LYS A 174 -2.29 16.41 -4.05
C LYS A 174 -0.92 16.09 -3.43
N SER A 175 -0.89 15.12 -2.52
CA SER A 175 0.28 14.78 -1.71
C SER A 175 0.40 13.28 -1.55
N VAL A 176 1.61 12.75 -1.68
CA VAL A 176 1.92 11.34 -1.39
C VAL A 176 2.05 11.07 0.11
N TRP A 177 2.29 12.08 0.92
CA TRP A 177 2.62 11.92 2.32
C TRP A 177 1.53 11.26 3.16
N PRO A 178 0.23 11.59 3.02
CA PRO A 178 -0.82 10.86 3.74
C PRO A 178 -0.80 9.36 3.45
N LEU A 179 -0.52 8.99 2.19
CA LEU A 179 -0.48 7.60 1.74
C LEU A 179 0.75 6.87 2.30
N VAL A 180 1.91 7.53 2.28
CA VAL A 180 3.14 7.01 2.88
C VAL A 180 2.96 6.76 4.37
N ILE A 181 2.31 7.69 5.10
CA ILE A 181 2.00 7.53 6.52
C ILE A 181 1.06 6.34 6.72
N MET A 182 0.02 6.22 5.92
CA MET A 182 -0.94 5.14 5.99
C MET A 182 -0.27 3.76 5.84
N TYR A 183 0.59 3.60 4.85
CA TYR A 183 1.30 2.35 4.58
C TYR A 183 2.30 1.93 5.67
N ASN A 184 2.93 2.89 6.33
CA ASN A 184 3.91 2.59 7.36
C ASN A 184 3.32 1.92 8.61
N ILE A 185 2.00 1.94 8.74
CA ILE A 185 1.29 1.36 9.88
C ILE A 185 0.76 -0.04 9.54
N ILE A 186 0.77 -0.43 8.25
CA ILE A 186 0.38 -1.77 7.84
C ILE A 186 1.50 -2.75 8.15
N ARG A 187 1.25 -3.67 9.06
CA ARG A 187 2.06 -4.85 9.19
C ARG A 187 1.24 -6.12 9.05
N LYS A 188 1.78 -7.04 8.22
CA LYS A 188 1.41 -8.45 8.30
C LYS A 188 1.69 -8.94 9.71
N GLY A 189 0.64 -9.14 10.48
CA GLY A 189 0.75 -9.92 11.69
C GLY A 189 1.07 -11.36 11.29
N GLU A 190 2.33 -11.74 11.35
CA GLU A 190 2.67 -13.14 11.52
C GLU A 190 2.24 -13.51 12.95
N LEU A 191 0.96 -13.83 13.09
CA LEU A 191 0.47 -14.54 14.25
C LEU A 191 1.02 -15.96 14.10
N THR A 192 2.11 -16.24 14.79
CA THR A 192 2.63 -17.60 14.96
C THR A 192 1.51 -18.46 15.53
N LYS A 193 1.17 -19.51 14.78
CA LYS A 193 0.34 -20.61 15.28
C LYS A 193 1.07 -21.36 16.37
#